data_c0ecec9cfb5070a1a23c53fee3ae3603
#
_entry.id   c0ecec9cfb5070a1a23c53fee3ae3603
#
_cell.length_a   1.000
_cell.length_b   1.000
_cell.length_c   1.000
_cell.angle_alpha   90.00
_cell.angle_beta   90.00
_cell.angle_gamma   90.00
#
_symmetry.space_group_name_H-M   'P 1'
#
loop_
_entity.id
_entity.type
_entity.pdbx_description
1 polymer ?
#
loop_
_entity_poly.entity_id
_entity_poly.type
_entity_poly.pdbx_seq_one_letter_code
_entity_poly.pdbx_strand_id
1 'polypeptide(L)'
;MEESGEFRRGEEGVFNGEQCIFMAPPARFVPQLMNQLFNWMKEAPGNVHPLILSSVFHYEFVFIHPFSDGNGRMARLWHTAILSKWKTVFEYIPIESQIEKFQDEYYDAIAKCHIDGTSTIFIEFMLSQIDKILDDISAQISEDQERPAIDMNLIRMTIPDKPNSRNQRYVKV
;
A
#
# COMPACT_ATOMS: atom_id res chain seq x y z
N MET A 1 -9.33 -11.90 19.81
CA MET A 1 -8.87 -10.49 19.95
C MET A 1 -9.95 -9.75 20.71
N GLU A 2 -9.69 -9.28 21.91
CA GLU A 2 -10.68 -8.64 22.79
C GLU A 2 -11.16 -7.25 22.27
N GLU A 3 -10.46 -6.62 21.33
CA GLU A 3 -10.74 -5.27 20.81
C GLU A 3 -11.10 -5.27 19.30
N SER A 4 -11.62 -6.39 18.77
CA SER A 4 -11.98 -6.46 17.36
C SER A 4 -13.14 -5.51 17.03
N GLY A 5 -12.89 -4.56 16.10
CA GLY A 5 -13.89 -3.58 15.66
C GLY A 5 -14.00 -2.33 16.54
N GLU A 6 -13.15 -2.20 17.58
CA GLU A 6 -13.11 -1.04 18.46
C GLU A 6 -11.77 -0.30 18.35
N PHE A 7 -11.75 0.98 18.68
CA PHE A 7 -10.51 1.72 18.86
C PHE A 7 -9.78 1.23 20.11
N ARG A 8 -8.44 1.31 20.09
CA ARG A 8 -7.61 0.96 21.24
C ARG A 8 -8.00 1.74 22.51
N ARG A 9 -7.80 1.10 23.65
CA ARG A 9 -8.01 1.68 24.97
C ARG A 9 -6.70 1.98 25.70
N GLY A 10 -5.62 1.28 25.29
CA GLY A 10 -4.26 1.42 25.81
C GLY A 10 -3.46 2.51 25.11
N GLU A 11 -2.33 2.86 25.74
CA GLU A 11 -1.30 3.69 25.10
C GLU A 11 -0.51 2.81 24.12
N GLU A 12 -0.23 3.34 22.93
CA GLU A 12 0.46 2.63 21.88
C GLU A 12 1.55 3.52 21.27
N GLY A 13 2.51 2.89 20.58
CA GLY A 13 3.57 3.56 19.85
C GLY A 13 3.82 2.93 18.50
N VAL A 14 4.51 3.64 17.63
CA VAL A 14 5.04 3.12 16.38
C VAL A 14 6.48 2.70 16.61
N PHE A 15 6.80 1.46 16.26
CA PHE A 15 8.11 0.86 16.47
C PHE A 15 8.70 0.34 15.17
N ASN A 16 10.04 0.42 15.05
CA ASN A 16 10.83 -0.32 14.09
C ASN A 16 11.74 -1.29 14.89
N GLY A 17 11.38 -2.55 14.93
CA GLY A 17 11.98 -3.50 15.87
C GLY A 17 11.80 -3.06 17.33
N GLU A 18 12.91 -2.89 18.06
CA GLU A 18 12.90 -2.42 19.46
C GLU A 18 12.92 -0.88 19.58
N GLN A 19 13.17 -0.17 18.49
CA GLN A 19 13.25 1.29 18.48
C GLN A 19 11.85 1.90 18.44
N CYS A 20 11.48 2.68 19.46
CA CYS A 20 10.28 3.51 19.44
C CYS A 20 10.51 4.69 18.49
N ILE A 21 9.71 4.78 17.42
CA ILE A 21 9.74 5.87 16.44
C ILE A 21 9.03 7.08 17.03
N PHE A 22 7.81 6.89 17.54
CA PHE A 22 7.08 7.87 18.34
C PHE A 22 5.97 7.20 19.15
N MET A 23 5.51 7.88 20.20
CA MET A 23 4.32 7.49 20.96
C MET A 23 3.08 8.11 20.32
N ALA A 24 2.07 7.29 20.04
CA ALA A 24 0.80 7.73 19.49
C ALA A 24 0.04 8.62 20.50
N PRO A 25 -0.89 9.48 20.05
CA PRO A 25 -1.72 10.27 20.91
C PRO A 25 -2.47 9.43 21.96
N PRO A 26 -2.74 9.95 23.17
CA PRO A 26 -3.48 9.20 24.19
C PRO A 26 -4.79 8.62 23.67
N ALA A 27 -5.10 7.38 24.05
CA ALA A 27 -6.24 6.60 23.55
C ALA A 27 -7.59 7.36 23.62
N ARG A 28 -7.78 8.18 24.66
CA ARG A 28 -9.00 9.01 24.82
C ARG A 28 -9.26 10.00 23.69
N PHE A 29 -8.24 10.38 22.93
CA PHE A 29 -8.37 11.31 21.80
C PHE A 29 -8.61 10.61 20.47
N VAL A 30 -8.37 9.32 20.38
CA VAL A 30 -8.48 8.56 19.12
C VAL A 30 -9.84 8.74 18.44
N PRO A 31 -11.01 8.62 19.10
CA PRO A 31 -12.29 8.79 18.43
C PRO A 31 -12.45 10.20 17.81
N GLN A 32 -11.99 11.24 18.50
CA GLN A 32 -12.05 12.60 18.01
C GLN A 32 -11.12 12.82 16.82
N LEU A 33 -9.86 12.35 16.90
CA LEU A 33 -8.87 12.48 15.83
C LEU A 33 -9.30 11.73 14.57
N MET A 34 -9.85 10.51 14.72
CA MET A 34 -10.39 9.77 13.59
C MET A 34 -11.56 10.47 12.92
N ASN A 35 -12.48 11.05 13.70
CA ASN A 35 -13.58 11.85 13.15
C ASN A 35 -13.04 13.07 12.38
N GLN A 36 -12.05 13.76 12.89
CA GLN A 36 -11.42 14.90 12.20
C GLN A 36 -10.76 14.46 10.89
N LEU A 37 -10.01 13.36 10.91
CA LEU A 37 -9.36 12.81 9.72
C LEU A 37 -10.37 12.45 8.63
N PHE A 38 -11.44 11.74 8.98
CA PHE A 38 -12.48 11.36 8.00
C PHE A 38 -13.29 12.56 7.49
N ASN A 39 -13.54 13.57 8.33
CA ASN A 39 -14.21 14.79 7.88
C ASN A 39 -13.33 15.57 6.91
N TRP A 40 -12.05 15.75 7.24
CA TRP A 40 -11.08 16.34 6.33
C TRP A 40 -11.03 15.59 4.99
N MET A 41 -10.95 14.26 5.01
CA MET A 41 -10.94 13.43 3.79
C MET A 41 -12.19 13.62 2.94
N LYS A 42 -13.37 13.90 3.54
CA LYS A 42 -14.61 14.17 2.78
C LYS A 42 -14.63 15.55 2.14
N GLU A 43 -14.01 16.54 2.78
CA GLU A 43 -13.99 17.95 2.33
C GLU A 43 -12.84 18.26 1.36
N ALA A 44 -11.75 17.47 1.40
CA ALA A 44 -10.55 17.68 0.61
C ALA A 44 -10.70 17.47 -0.92
N PRO A 45 -11.57 16.54 -1.43
CA PRO A 45 -11.70 16.33 -2.86
C PRO A 45 -12.05 17.60 -3.62
N GLY A 46 -11.30 17.85 -4.71
CA GLY A 46 -11.39 19.10 -5.49
C GLY A 46 -10.42 20.20 -5.07
N ASN A 47 -9.94 20.17 -3.83
CA ASN A 47 -8.95 21.14 -3.31
C ASN A 47 -7.56 20.53 -3.13
N VAL A 48 -7.48 19.20 -2.97
CA VAL A 48 -6.23 18.48 -2.75
C VAL A 48 -6.08 17.37 -3.79
N HIS A 49 -4.91 17.29 -4.43
CA HIS A 49 -4.64 16.23 -5.41
C HIS A 49 -4.68 14.84 -4.73
N PRO A 50 -5.27 13.80 -5.37
CA PRO A 50 -5.42 12.48 -4.75
C PRO A 50 -4.14 11.82 -4.25
N LEU A 51 -3.01 12.03 -4.92
CA LEU A 51 -1.69 11.56 -4.44
C LEU A 51 -1.29 12.21 -3.10
N ILE A 52 -1.59 13.49 -2.92
CA ILE A 52 -1.32 14.20 -1.66
C ILE A 52 -2.35 13.76 -0.60
N LEU A 53 -3.63 13.72 -0.98
CA LEU A 53 -4.72 13.30 -0.09
C LEU A 53 -4.45 11.91 0.52
N SER A 54 -4.07 10.94 -0.32
CA SER A 54 -3.79 9.57 0.14
C SER A 54 -2.56 9.49 1.04
N SER A 55 -1.51 10.27 0.74
CA SER A 55 -0.29 10.31 1.55
C SER A 55 -0.51 10.97 2.91
N VAL A 56 -1.23 12.09 2.95
CA VAL A 56 -1.61 12.75 4.21
C VAL A 56 -2.50 11.85 5.04
N PHE A 57 -3.53 11.23 4.44
CA PHE A 57 -4.41 10.30 5.14
C PHE A 57 -3.64 9.12 5.74
N HIS A 58 -2.71 8.55 4.97
CA HIS A 58 -1.86 7.46 5.44
C HIS A 58 -1.03 7.88 6.65
N TYR A 59 -0.33 9.02 6.56
CA TYR A 59 0.50 9.54 7.65
C TYR A 59 -0.34 9.77 8.92
N GLU A 60 -1.44 10.51 8.80
CA GLU A 60 -2.32 10.83 9.92
C GLU A 60 -2.92 9.58 10.56
N PHE A 61 -3.30 8.58 9.75
CA PHE A 61 -3.81 7.31 10.26
C PHE A 61 -2.76 6.56 11.09
N VAL A 62 -1.51 6.51 10.60
CA VAL A 62 -0.39 5.91 11.34
C VAL A 62 -0.07 6.72 12.60
N PHE A 63 -0.11 8.04 12.53
CA PHE A 63 0.11 8.93 13.67
C PHE A 63 -0.95 8.73 14.77
N ILE A 64 -2.23 8.71 14.41
CA ILE A 64 -3.34 8.49 15.36
C ILE A 64 -3.26 7.10 15.97
N HIS A 65 -2.82 6.09 15.19
CA HIS A 65 -2.67 4.70 15.60
C HIS A 65 -3.92 4.14 16.26
N PRO A 66 -5.07 4.08 15.53
CA PRO A 66 -6.38 3.90 16.18
C PRO A 66 -6.61 2.51 16.77
N PHE A 67 -5.87 1.49 16.36
CA PHE A 67 -6.06 0.09 16.80
C PHE A 67 -4.85 -0.41 17.57
N SER A 68 -5.04 -1.50 18.32
CA SER A 68 -3.94 -2.20 19.02
C SER A 68 -3.04 -3.00 18.06
N ASP A 69 -3.51 -3.34 16.86
CA ASP A 69 -2.72 -3.97 15.79
C ASP A 69 -3.30 -3.65 14.42
N GLY A 70 -2.44 -3.76 13.38
CA GLY A 70 -2.85 -3.64 11.99
C GLY A 70 -2.93 -2.22 11.45
N ASN A 71 -2.52 -1.19 12.21
CA ASN A 71 -2.60 0.21 11.78
C ASN A 71 -1.87 0.47 10.45
N GLY A 72 -0.65 -0.05 10.27
CA GLY A 72 0.10 0.08 9.03
C GLY A 72 -0.60 -0.58 7.83
N ARG A 73 -1.18 -1.78 8.01
CA ARG A 73 -1.96 -2.47 6.96
C ARG A 73 -3.20 -1.67 6.59
N MET A 74 -3.92 -1.14 7.57
CA MET A 74 -5.09 -0.30 7.34
C MET A 74 -4.74 1.02 6.65
N ALA A 75 -3.65 1.66 7.04
CA ALA A 75 -3.18 2.89 6.39
C ALA A 75 -2.86 2.65 4.90
N ARG A 76 -2.16 1.55 4.57
CA ARG A 76 -1.87 1.16 3.19
C ARG A 76 -3.12 0.82 2.39
N LEU A 77 -4.07 0.10 3.00
CA LEU A 77 -5.35 -0.20 2.38
C LEU A 77 -6.13 1.09 2.02
N TRP A 78 -6.21 2.04 2.95
CA TRP A 78 -6.85 3.33 2.70
C TRP A 78 -6.12 4.14 1.63
N HIS A 79 -4.79 4.11 1.63
CA HIS A 79 -3.99 4.77 0.60
C HIS A 79 -4.36 4.26 -0.80
N THR A 80 -4.35 2.94 -0.98
CA THR A 80 -4.74 2.29 -2.23
C THR A 80 -6.21 2.59 -2.58
N ALA A 81 -7.13 2.53 -1.63
CA ALA A 81 -8.54 2.81 -1.86
C ALA A 81 -8.82 4.26 -2.31
N ILE A 82 -8.11 5.22 -1.76
CA ILE A 82 -8.21 6.63 -2.18
C ILE A 82 -7.69 6.80 -3.61
N LEU A 83 -6.54 6.20 -3.92
CA LEU A 83 -5.93 6.30 -5.25
C LEU A 83 -6.72 5.55 -6.31
N SER A 84 -7.23 4.36 -6.03
CA SER A 84 -8.03 3.56 -6.98
C SER A 84 -9.35 4.24 -7.34
N LYS A 85 -9.95 4.98 -6.41
CA LYS A 85 -11.12 5.81 -6.68
C LYS A 85 -10.82 6.93 -7.70
N TRP A 86 -9.60 7.44 -7.73
CA TRP A 86 -9.15 8.43 -8.71
C TRP A 86 -8.73 7.80 -10.04
N LYS A 87 -7.93 6.73 -10.00
CA LYS A 87 -7.44 5.99 -11.17
C LYS A 87 -7.41 4.50 -10.85
N THR A 88 -8.20 3.70 -11.57
CA THR A 88 -8.35 2.25 -11.36
C THR A 88 -7.01 1.48 -11.44
N VAL A 89 -6.03 2.01 -12.18
CA VAL A 89 -4.70 1.40 -12.28
C VAL A 89 -4.04 1.19 -10.90
N PHE A 90 -4.35 2.03 -9.91
CA PHE A 90 -3.81 1.90 -8.56
C PHE A 90 -4.31 0.67 -7.78
N GLU A 91 -5.33 -0.04 -8.26
CA GLU A 91 -5.71 -1.35 -7.73
C GLU A 91 -4.65 -2.43 -7.99
N TYR A 92 -3.84 -2.23 -9.03
CA TYR A 92 -2.83 -3.18 -9.50
C TYR A 92 -1.39 -2.76 -9.16
N ILE A 93 -1.22 -1.55 -8.65
CA ILE A 93 0.11 -1.04 -8.27
C ILE A 93 0.49 -1.58 -6.88
N PRO A 94 1.61 -2.32 -6.74
CA PRO A 94 1.99 -2.99 -5.50
C PRO A 94 2.65 -2.04 -4.48
N ILE A 95 1.94 -0.98 -4.08
CA ILE A 95 2.46 0.04 -3.13
C ILE A 95 2.88 -0.61 -1.81
N GLU A 96 2.15 -1.61 -1.33
CA GLU A 96 2.47 -2.33 -0.09
C GLU A 96 3.83 -3.02 -0.16
N SER A 97 4.08 -3.78 -1.24
CA SER A 97 5.36 -4.46 -1.46
C SER A 97 6.51 -3.47 -1.63
N GLN A 98 6.25 -2.31 -2.21
CA GLN A 98 7.25 -1.26 -2.34
C GLN A 98 7.63 -0.66 -0.98
N ILE A 99 6.63 -0.35 -0.14
CA ILE A 99 6.88 0.14 1.23
C ILE A 99 7.66 -0.91 2.04
N GLU A 100 7.35 -2.20 1.88
CA GLU A 100 8.07 -3.28 2.55
C GLU A 100 9.55 -3.34 2.15
N LYS A 101 9.87 -3.11 0.88
CA LYS A 101 11.28 -3.06 0.40
C LYS A 101 12.07 -1.87 0.99
N PHE A 102 11.39 -0.77 1.28
CA PHE A 102 11.97 0.48 1.78
C PHE A 102 11.45 0.81 3.19
N GLN A 103 11.36 -0.22 4.04
CA GLN A 103 10.75 -0.11 5.37
C GLN A 103 11.53 0.84 6.29
N ASP A 104 12.84 0.85 6.23
CA ASP A 104 13.66 1.73 7.06
C ASP A 104 13.46 3.20 6.69
N GLU A 105 13.45 3.51 5.40
CA GLU A 105 13.19 4.86 4.89
C GLU A 105 11.74 5.31 5.20
N TYR A 106 10.78 4.39 5.18
CA TYR A 106 9.41 4.65 5.57
C TYR A 106 9.31 5.08 7.04
N TYR A 107 9.94 4.35 7.95
CA TYR A 107 9.94 4.71 9.37
C TYR A 107 10.76 5.98 9.66
N ASP A 108 11.85 6.19 8.93
CA ASP A 108 12.65 7.40 9.01
C ASP A 108 11.88 8.65 8.59
N ALA A 109 11.10 8.55 7.50
CA ALA A 109 10.21 9.62 7.05
C ALA A 109 9.14 9.95 8.10
N ILE A 110 8.53 8.93 8.74
CA ILE A 110 7.55 9.11 9.82
C ILE A 110 8.22 9.81 11.03
N ALA A 111 9.39 9.34 11.46
CA ALA A 111 10.11 9.92 12.59
C ALA A 111 10.46 11.39 12.38
N LYS A 112 10.97 11.73 11.19
CA LYS A 112 11.30 13.11 10.81
C LYS A 112 10.06 14.00 10.79
N CYS A 113 8.97 13.54 10.20
CA CYS A 113 7.70 14.27 10.20
C CYS A 113 7.18 14.53 11.62
N HIS A 114 7.32 13.56 12.52
CA HIS A 114 6.92 13.71 13.91
C HIS A 114 7.76 14.80 14.64
N ILE A 115 9.07 14.83 14.39
CA ILE A 115 9.98 15.83 14.95
C ILE A 115 9.65 17.22 14.41
N ASP A 116 9.43 17.35 13.12
CA ASP A 116 9.24 18.62 12.42
C ASP A 116 7.81 19.15 12.55
N GLY A 117 6.86 18.35 13.03
CA GLY A 117 5.44 18.69 13.12
C GLY A 117 4.76 18.90 11.76
N THR A 118 5.22 18.21 10.71
CA THR A 118 4.71 18.32 9.33
C THR A 118 4.70 16.96 8.65
N SER A 119 3.81 16.72 7.69
CA SER A 119 3.75 15.50 6.90
C SER A 119 4.54 15.57 5.58
N THR A 120 5.26 16.65 5.32
CA THR A 120 5.89 16.92 4.01
C THR A 120 6.88 15.82 3.61
N ILE A 121 7.80 15.45 4.49
CA ILE A 121 8.83 14.42 4.21
C ILE A 121 8.18 13.06 3.88
N PHE A 122 7.11 12.71 4.59
CA PHE A 122 6.37 11.48 4.31
C PHE A 122 5.64 11.53 2.97
N ILE A 123 5.04 12.67 2.61
CA ILE A 123 4.41 12.87 1.31
C ILE A 123 5.44 12.70 0.19
N GLU A 124 6.60 13.35 0.29
CA GLU A 124 7.69 13.24 -0.68
C GLU A 124 8.20 11.80 -0.80
N PHE A 125 8.37 11.10 0.32
CA PHE A 125 8.71 9.69 0.32
C PHE A 125 7.67 8.86 -0.46
N MET A 126 6.37 8.99 -0.16
CA MET A 126 5.31 8.22 -0.82
C MET A 126 5.24 8.52 -2.32
N LEU A 127 5.37 9.78 -2.72
CA LEU A 127 5.40 10.17 -4.13
C LEU A 127 6.60 9.55 -4.85
N SER A 128 7.78 9.57 -4.23
CA SER A 128 8.98 8.94 -4.78
C SER A 128 8.82 7.41 -4.94
N GLN A 129 8.14 6.72 -4.00
CA GLN A 129 7.90 5.29 -4.15
C GLN A 129 6.92 4.99 -5.28
N ILE A 130 5.86 5.79 -5.44
CA ILE A 130 4.91 5.64 -6.54
C ILE A 130 5.59 5.86 -7.89
N ASP A 131 6.43 6.88 -8.00
CA ASP A 131 7.20 7.21 -9.21
C ASP A 131 8.09 6.03 -9.62
N LYS A 132 8.87 5.49 -8.70
CA LYS A 132 9.71 4.29 -8.94
C LYS A 132 8.91 3.09 -9.45
N ILE A 133 7.73 2.82 -8.88
CA ILE A 133 6.88 1.71 -9.33
C ILE A 133 6.39 1.96 -10.77
N LEU A 134 5.99 3.19 -11.09
CA LEU A 134 5.53 3.54 -12.42
C LEU A 134 6.64 3.42 -13.47
N ASP A 135 7.85 3.80 -13.12
CA ASP A 135 9.04 3.62 -13.98
C ASP A 135 9.33 2.13 -14.21
N ASP A 136 9.31 1.31 -13.15
CA ASP A 136 9.51 -0.15 -13.26
C ASP A 136 8.46 -0.80 -14.15
N ILE A 137 7.18 -0.44 -14.00
CA ILE A 137 6.09 -0.95 -14.84
C ILE A 137 6.27 -0.51 -16.29
N SER A 138 6.64 0.74 -16.53
CA SER A 138 6.86 1.28 -17.86
C SER A 138 8.00 0.57 -18.58
N ALA A 139 9.10 0.28 -17.87
CA ALA A 139 10.23 -0.49 -18.40
C ALA A 139 9.81 -1.92 -18.77
N GLN A 140 9.05 -2.60 -17.90
CA GLN A 140 8.55 -3.96 -18.16
C GLN A 140 7.63 -4.03 -19.38
N ILE A 141 6.73 -3.04 -19.55
CA ILE A 141 5.84 -2.97 -20.72
C ILE A 141 6.66 -2.80 -22.00
N SER A 142 7.71 -1.97 -21.98
CA SER A 142 8.58 -1.76 -23.12
C SER A 142 9.35 -3.03 -23.50
N GLU A 143 9.89 -3.75 -22.53
CA GLU A 143 10.56 -5.06 -22.75
C GLU A 143 9.61 -6.12 -23.31
N ASP A 144 8.37 -6.17 -22.81
CA ASP A 144 7.36 -7.13 -23.30
C ASP A 144 6.90 -6.83 -24.74
N GLN A 145 6.90 -5.55 -25.15
CA GLN A 145 6.61 -5.16 -26.54
C GLN A 145 7.74 -5.55 -27.52
N GLU A 146 8.98 -5.62 -27.04
CA GLU A 146 10.14 -6.03 -27.84
C GLU A 146 10.31 -7.56 -27.91
N ARG A 147 9.60 -8.35 -27.09
CA ARG A 147 9.63 -9.80 -27.15
C ARG A 147 9.03 -10.28 -28.48
N PRO A 148 9.74 -11.15 -29.23
CA PRO A 148 9.19 -11.73 -30.44
C PRO A 148 7.89 -12.49 -30.13
N ALA A 149 6.91 -12.31 -30.99
CA ALA A 149 5.64 -13.04 -30.87
C ALA A 149 5.90 -14.55 -30.75
N ILE A 150 5.23 -15.20 -29.81
CA ILE A 150 5.36 -16.65 -29.63
C ILE A 150 4.95 -17.34 -30.93
N ASP A 151 5.89 -18.08 -31.53
CA ASP A 151 5.59 -18.86 -32.74
C ASP A 151 4.67 -20.03 -32.37
N MET A 152 3.36 -19.82 -32.58
CA MET A 152 2.33 -20.83 -32.33
C MET A 152 2.51 -22.08 -33.18
N ASN A 153 3.26 -22.03 -34.30
CA ASN A 153 3.56 -23.18 -35.09
C ASN A 153 4.63 -24.05 -34.39
N LEU A 154 5.62 -23.43 -33.76
CA LEU A 154 6.63 -24.14 -32.98
C LEU A 154 6.00 -24.87 -31.78
N ILE A 155 5.04 -24.21 -31.09
CA ILE A 155 4.29 -24.85 -30.00
C ILE A 155 3.46 -26.01 -30.50
N ARG A 156 2.75 -25.90 -31.64
CA ARG A 156 1.99 -26.97 -32.24
C ARG A 156 2.84 -28.17 -32.64
N MET A 157 4.07 -27.93 -33.10
CA MET A 157 5.02 -29.01 -33.44
C MET A 157 5.57 -29.76 -32.22
N THR A 158 5.58 -29.09 -31.05
CA THR A 158 6.10 -29.68 -29.80
C THR A 158 5.03 -30.39 -28.96
N ILE A 159 3.74 -30.15 -29.22
CA ILE A 159 2.64 -30.85 -28.54
C ILE A 159 2.30 -32.10 -29.36
N PRO A 160 2.45 -33.33 -28.84
CA PRO A 160 2.09 -34.52 -29.56
C PRO A 160 0.57 -34.55 -29.84
N ASP A 161 0.20 -34.84 -31.10
CA ASP A 161 -1.20 -34.90 -31.59
C ASP A 161 -2.11 -35.91 -30.87
N LYS A 162 -1.54 -36.77 -30.04
CA LYS A 162 -2.30 -37.70 -29.20
C LYS A 162 -1.73 -37.77 -27.80
N PRO A 163 -2.57 -37.62 -26.75
CA PRO A 163 -2.13 -37.87 -25.38
C PRO A 163 -1.69 -39.32 -25.26
N ASN A 164 -0.47 -39.56 -24.79
CA ASN A 164 0.05 -40.86 -24.48
C ASN A 164 -0.93 -41.53 -23.50
N SER A 165 -1.31 -42.78 -23.78
CA SER A 165 -2.29 -43.57 -23.01
C SER A 165 -1.99 -43.69 -21.51
N ARG A 166 -0.77 -43.34 -21.07
CA ARG A 166 -0.38 -43.23 -19.66
C ARG A 166 -0.90 -41.97 -18.94
N ASN A 167 -1.33 -40.92 -19.66
CA ASN A 167 -1.82 -39.67 -19.06
C ASN A 167 -3.36 -39.58 -18.93
N GLN A 168 -4.10 -40.62 -19.34
CA GLN A 168 -5.56 -40.65 -19.20
C GLN A 168 -6.08 -40.75 -17.75
N ARG A 169 -5.19 -40.92 -16.75
CA ARG A 169 -5.61 -41.01 -15.33
C ARG A 169 -5.86 -39.67 -14.63
N TYR A 170 -5.57 -38.55 -15.27
CA TYR A 170 -5.66 -37.22 -14.63
C TYR A 170 -6.73 -36.29 -15.22
N VAL A 171 -7.56 -36.81 -16.16
CA VAL A 171 -8.69 -36.01 -16.69
C VAL A 171 -9.98 -36.77 -16.35
N LYS A 172 -10.33 -36.78 -15.08
CA LYS A 172 -11.68 -37.03 -14.58
C LYS A 172 -11.89 -36.14 -13.37
N VAL A 173 -12.38 -34.94 -13.62
CA VAL A 173 -13.29 -34.22 -12.71
C VAL A 173 -14.42 -33.69 -13.56
#